data_6a0a5bcc241e7115189fe67b63634cf8
#
_entry.id   6a0a5bcc241e7115189fe67b63634cf8
#
_cell.length_a   1.000
_cell.length_b   1.000
_cell.length_c   1.000
_cell.angle_alpha   90.00
_cell.angle_beta   90.00
_cell.angle_gamma   90.00
#
_symmetry.space_group_name_H-M   'P 1'
#
loop_
_entity.id
_entity.type
_entity.pdbx_description
1 polymer ?
#
loop_
_entity_poly.entity_id
_entity_poly.type
_entity_poly.pdbx_seq_one_letter_code
_entity_poly.pdbx_strand_id
1 'polypeptide(L)'
;MGVDFELGSVPELLREPLARWWERAGEQEGFLDLYAALPENLRAELPRVAAGSEFAASVLIRDPWALEWVNRHGEPEAARAANADYETRAASAAVAADAQRLLREWRRREMLRIAWRDISGRAAVAETLLALSELADGCIRAASAAAGLQLHPVFGKPCNAGGDEVPLIVLGMGKLGGRELNFSSDIDLVFLFSEKGQTDGPREIENEEYFNRLGRDLIRLLDVRNEDGFVFRVDMRLRPFGDSGPLVVSLASLEDYLQEHGRDWERYAWIKARAILGADAYAPTYQEFVRPFVYRRYLDFGVIDSLRDMKALIAREVSRRELDQHLKLGRGGIREIEFIVQAMQLVRGGSDKRLQNASILEVLPLLAGSKLATASDVAELTDAYLVLRKAENGVQMIRDEQTHSLPTEPVDLVRLSVNMGVADWAVGSARIDAAREQVARQFGAVLFGAADAPHRHDEAGAG
;
A
#
# COMPACT_ATOMS: atom_id res chain seq x y z
N MET A 1 8.74 -43.51 0.26
CA MET A 1 9.76 -42.82 1.03
C MET A 1 9.04 -41.73 1.84
N GLY A 2 8.98 -41.85 3.17
CA GLY A 2 8.37 -40.80 4.00
C GLY A 2 9.21 -39.53 3.89
N VAL A 3 8.64 -38.51 3.30
CA VAL A 3 9.27 -37.20 3.27
C VAL A 3 9.10 -36.63 4.69
N ASP A 4 10.21 -36.45 5.43
CA ASP A 4 10.19 -35.87 6.76
C ASP A 4 9.71 -34.43 6.70
N PHE A 5 8.47 -34.20 7.19
CA PHE A 5 7.91 -32.89 7.37
C PHE A 5 7.94 -32.51 8.86
N GLU A 6 8.78 -31.56 9.23
CA GLU A 6 9.10 -31.25 10.61
C GLU A 6 8.00 -30.45 11.32
N LEU A 7 7.01 -31.13 11.89
CA LEU A 7 5.98 -30.49 12.75
C LEU A 7 6.55 -29.91 14.05
N GLY A 8 7.71 -30.38 14.51
CA GLY A 8 8.35 -29.93 15.73
C GLY A 8 8.83 -28.46 15.71
N SER A 9 9.04 -27.92 14.52
CA SER A 9 9.52 -26.55 14.33
C SER A 9 8.47 -25.46 14.57
N VAL A 10 7.19 -25.83 14.76
CA VAL A 10 6.08 -24.90 14.97
C VAL A 10 5.46 -25.04 16.36
N PRO A 11 4.82 -23.96 16.89
CA PRO A 11 4.10 -24.02 18.16
C PRO A 11 3.08 -25.15 18.21
N GLU A 12 2.91 -25.77 19.40
CA GLU A 12 2.08 -26.95 19.60
C GLU A 12 0.65 -26.78 19.07
N LEU A 13 0.04 -25.63 19.33
CA LEU A 13 -1.34 -25.32 18.91
C LEU A 13 -1.53 -25.33 17.39
N LEU A 14 -0.46 -25.16 16.61
CA LEU A 14 -0.50 -25.15 15.14
C LEU A 14 -0.15 -26.50 14.52
N ARG A 15 0.34 -27.48 15.27
CA ARG A 15 0.81 -28.78 14.73
C ARG A 15 -0.31 -29.60 14.09
N GLU A 16 -1.46 -29.70 14.75
CA GLU A 16 -2.59 -30.45 14.22
C GLU A 16 -3.19 -29.82 12.95
N PRO A 17 -3.50 -28.51 12.90
CA PRO A 17 -3.88 -27.85 11.67
C PRO A 17 -2.87 -28.01 10.53
N LEU A 18 -1.58 -27.93 10.84
CA LEU A 18 -0.50 -28.08 9.88
C LEU A 18 -0.38 -29.52 9.36
N ALA A 19 -0.56 -30.53 10.21
CA ALA A 19 -0.56 -31.94 9.80
C ALA A 19 -1.71 -32.23 8.82
N ARG A 20 -2.92 -31.77 9.13
CA ARG A 20 -4.09 -31.90 8.24
C ARG A 20 -3.87 -31.16 6.89
N TRP A 21 -3.23 -30.02 6.94
CA TRP A 21 -2.87 -29.30 5.70
C TRP A 21 -1.87 -30.09 4.89
N TRP A 22 -0.83 -30.67 5.52
CA TRP A 22 0.20 -31.45 4.85
C TRP A 22 -0.37 -32.67 4.11
N GLU A 23 -1.30 -33.42 4.75
CA GLU A 23 -2.01 -34.53 4.13
C GLU A 23 -2.75 -34.07 2.86
N ARG A 24 -3.54 -32.98 2.97
CA ARG A 24 -4.29 -32.43 1.82
C ARG A 24 -3.40 -31.89 0.72
N ALA A 25 -2.28 -31.28 1.05
CA ALA A 25 -1.33 -30.78 0.08
C ALA A 25 -0.62 -31.94 -0.65
N GLY A 26 -0.31 -33.02 0.09
CA GLY A 26 0.29 -34.23 -0.47
C GLY A 26 -0.63 -34.99 -1.45
N GLU A 27 -1.94 -34.80 -1.36
CA GLU A 27 -2.92 -35.34 -2.33
C GLU A 27 -2.92 -34.58 -3.67
N GLN A 28 -2.34 -33.36 -3.71
CA GLN A 28 -2.30 -32.58 -4.95
C GLN A 28 -1.24 -33.11 -5.89
N GLU A 29 -1.59 -33.21 -7.17
CA GLU A 29 -0.69 -33.71 -8.22
C GLU A 29 0.62 -32.88 -8.26
N GLY A 30 1.74 -33.56 -8.17
CA GLY A 30 3.08 -32.98 -8.26
C GLY A 30 3.58 -32.28 -6.99
N PHE A 31 2.75 -32.07 -5.95
CA PHE A 31 3.16 -31.33 -4.75
C PHE A 31 4.37 -31.97 -4.05
N LEU A 32 4.34 -33.29 -3.81
CA LEU A 32 5.42 -33.98 -3.11
C LEU A 32 6.73 -34.00 -3.90
N ASP A 33 6.66 -34.11 -5.23
CA ASP A 33 7.83 -34.04 -6.10
C ASP A 33 8.44 -32.63 -6.10
N LEU A 34 7.60 -31.60 -6.18
CA LEU A 34 8.03 -30.19 -6.07
C LEU A 34 8.66 -29.91 -4.71
N TYR A 35 8.03 -30.39 -3.61
CA TYR A 35 8.60 -30.26 -2.28
C TYR A 35 9.95 -30.97 -2.15
N ALA A 36 10.08 -32.19 -2.65
CA ALA A 36 11.33 -32.93 -2.60
C ALA A 36 12.46 -32.26 -3.40
N ALA A 37 12.10 -31.52 -4.46
CA ALA A 37 13.04 -30.74 -5.28
C ALA A 37 13.46 -29.40 -4.64
N LEU A 38 12.80 -28.95 -3.56
CA LEU A 38 13.18 -27.71 -2.87
C LEU A 38 14.56 -27.85 -2.20
N PRO A 39 15.36 -26.78 -2.16
CA PRO A 39 16.54 -26.69 -1.30
C PRO A 39 16.17 -26.91 0.18
N GLU A 40 17.11 -27.39 0.96
CA GLU A 40 16.92 -27.73 2.38
C GLU A 40 16.38 -26.56 3.20
N ASN A 41 16.92 -25.35 2.97
CA ASN A 41 16.46 -24.15 3.66
C ASN A 41 14.97 -23.85 3.39
N LEU A 42 14.50 -23.97 2.15
CA LEU A 42 13.08 -23.74 1.82
C LEU A 42 12.18 -24.84 2.38
N ARG A 43 12.66 -26.10 2.42
CA ARG A 43 11.93 -27.18 3.07
C ARG A 43 11.79 -26.94 4.58
N ALA A 44 12.84 -26.45 5.24
CA ALA A 44 12.80 -26.11 6.66
C ALA A 44 11.90 -24.90 6.97
N GLU A 45 11.76 -23.94 6.05
CA GLU A 45 10.89 -22.77 6.20
C GLU A 45 9.41 -23.10 6.00
N LEU A 46 9.05 -24.04 5.12
CA LEU A 46 7.68 -24.34 4.72
C LEU A 46 6.72 -24.60 5.89
N PRO A 47 7.07 -25.39 6.94
CA PRO A 47 6.18 -25.62 8.08
C PRO A 47 5.77 -24.31 8.77
N ARG A 48 6.73 -23.41 8.95
CA ARG A 48 6.48 -22.09 9.58
C ARG A 48 5.59 -21.21 8.71
N VAL A 49 5.82 -21.16 7.40
CA VAL A 49 5.04 -20.36 6.44
C VAL A 49 3.60 -20.87 6.36
N ALA A 50 3.40 -22.18 6.21
CA ALA A 50 2.06 -22.78 6.11
C ALA A 50 1.30 -22.69 7.45
N ALA A 51 1.98 -22.76 8.59
CA ALA A 51 1.38 -22.59 9.90
C ALA A 51 1.00 -21.14 10.20
N GLY A 52 1.83 -20.16 9.77
CA GLY A 52 1.62 -18.74 10.00
C GLY A 52 0.55 -18.12 9.09
N SER A 53 0.34 -18.68 7.89
CA SER A 53 -0.54 -18.11 6.88
C SER A 53 -1.44 -19.15 6.23
N GLU A 54 -2.73 -19.11 6.57
CA GLU A 54 -3.76 -19.93 5.87
C GLU A 54 -3.87 -19.53 4.39
N PHE A 55 -3.59 -18.27 4.07
CA PHE A 55 -3.49 -17.82 2.68
C PHE A 55 -2.38 -18.59 1.95
N ALA A 56 -1.15 -18.59 2.48
CA ALA A 56 -0.03 -19.31 1.86
C ALA A 56 -0.32 -20.82 1.76
N ALA A 57 -0.86 -21.41 2.82
CA ALA A 57 -1.28 -22.81 2.83
C ALA A 57 -2.33 -23.13 1.77
N SER A 58 -3.32 -22.24 1.58
CA SER A 58 -4.37 -22.42 0.57
C SER A 58 -3.86 -22.24 -0.87
N VAL A 59 -2.92 -21.31 -1.07
CA VAL A 59 -2.27 -21.13 -2.38
C VAL A 59 -1.54 -22.41 -2.80
N LEU A 60 -0.79 -23.03 -1.89
CA LEU A 60 -0.02 -24.24 -2.19
C LEU A 60 -0.89 -25.47 -2.46
N ILE A 61 -2.10 -25.55 -1.87
CA ILE A 61 -3.08 -26.60 -2.25
C ILE A 61 -3.65 -26.34 -3.65
N ARG A 62 -3.95 -25.08 -3.97
CA ARG A 62 -4.61 -24.71 -5.23
C ARG A 62 -3.64 -24.70 -6.41
N ASP A 63 -2.40 -24.30 -6.18
CA ASP A 63 -1.34 -24.16 -7.18
C ASP A 63 -0.02 -24.70 -6.61
N PRO A 64 0.20 -26.03 -6.63
CA PRO A 64 1.45 -26.64 -6.17
C PRO A 64 2.70 -26.07 -6.86
N TRP A 65 2.55 -25.62 -8.11
CA TRP A 65 3.64 -25.01 -8.88
C TRP A 65 4.10 -23.66 -8.30
N ALA A 66 3.36 -23.09 -7.36
CA ALA A 66 3.81 -21.94 -6.61
C ALA A 66 5.02 -22.23 -5.71
N LEU A 67 5.31 -23.50 -5.36
CA LEU A 67 6.58 -23.92 -4.75
C LEU A 67 7.77 -23.66 -5.68
N GLU A 68 7.62 -24.01 -6.97
CA GLU A 68 8.65 -23.75 -7.96
C GLU A 68 8.87 -22.25 -8.17
N TRP A 69 7.78 -21.45 -8.13
CA TRP A 69 7.88 -20.00 -8.17
C TRP A 69 8.74 -19.47 -7.03
N VAL A 70 8.48 -19.88 -5.79
CA VAL A 70 9.26 -19.50 -4.60
C VAL A 70 10.71 -19.96 -4.73
N ASN A 71 10.95 -21.18 -5.23
CA ASN A 71 12.29 -21.73 -5.41
C ASN A 71 13.10 -20.93 -6.44
N ARG A 72 12.51 -20.63 -7.61
CA ARG A 72 13.21 -19.94 -8.71
C ARG A 72 13.34 -18.44 -8.49
N HIS A 73 12.34 -17.82 -7.85
CA HIS A 73 12.21 -16.36 -7.75
C HIS A 73 12.24 -15.88 -6.30
N GLY A 74 12.77 -16.68 -5.36
CA GLY A 74 12.87 -16.34 -3.96
C GLY A 74 13.65 -15.06 -3.69
N GLU A 75 14.70 -14.78 -4.47
CA GLU A 75 15.49 -13.56 -4.32
C GLU A 75 14.94 -12.40 -5.14
N PRO A 76 15.09 -11.13 -4.65
CA PRO A 76 14.48 -9.93 -5.24
C PRO A 76 14.83 -9.72 -6.73
N GLU A 77 16.08 -9.98 -7.14
CA GLU A 77 16.52 -9.79 -8.53
C GLU A 77 15.82 -10.76 -9.48
N ALA A 78 15.73 -12.04 -9.10
CA ALA A 78 15.04 -13.05 -9.88
C ALA A 78 13.53 -12.78 -9.95
N ALA A 79 12.94 -12.29 -8.85
CA ALA A 79 11.54 -11.89 -8.80
C ALA A 79 11.24 -10.72 -9.74
N ARG A 80 12.09 -9.71 -9.82
CA ARG A 80 11.89 -8.56 -10.74
C ARG A 80 11.78 -8.99 -12.19
N ALA A 81 12.67 -9.88 -12.65
CA ALA A 81 12.63 -10.38 -14.03
C ALA A 81 11.35 -11.18 -14.31
N ALA A 82 10.94 -12.04 -13.37
CA ALA A 82 9.73 -12.84 -13.49
C ALA A 82 8.45 -11.97 -13.43
N ASN A 83 8.41 -10.96 -12.57
CA ASN A 83 7.32 -10.01 -12.50
C ASN A 83 7.19 -9.20 -13.80
N ALA A 84 8.31 -8.76 -14.40
CA ALA A 84 8.31 -8.08 -15.71
C ALA A 84 7.80 -8.99 -16.85
N ASP A 85 8.07 -10.29 -16.82
CA ASP A 85 7.48 -11.26 -17.77
C ASP A 85 5.96 -11.35 -17.61
N TYR A 86 5.46 -11.51 -16.38
CA TYR A 86 4.02 -11.51 -16.11
C TYR A 86 3.34 -10.20 -16.51
N GLU A 87 3.95 -9.06 -16.19
CA GLU A 87 3.46 -7.74 -16.60
C GLU A 87 3.31 -7.67 -18.12
N THR A 88 4.33 -8.07 -18.87
CA THR A 88 4.33 -8.07 -20.34
C THR A 88 3.26 -9.01 -20.91
N ARG A 89 3.15 -10.23 -20.40
CA ARG A 89 2.17 -11.21 -20.85
C ARG A 89 0.74 -10.78 -20.58
N ALA A 90 0.47 -10.24 -19.39
CA ALA A 90 -0.84 -9.73 -19.03
C ALA A 90 -1.22 -8.49 -19.83
N ALA A 91 -0.26 -7.56 -20.03
CA ALA A 91 -0.43 -6.35 -20.83
C ALA A 91 -0.76 -6.63 -22.31
N SER A 92 -0.19 -7.71 -22.87
CA SER A 92 -0.37 -8.11 -24.27
C SER A 92 -1.54 -9.07 -24.49
N ALA A 93 -2.31 -9.42 -23.47
CA ALA A 93 -3.43 -10.34 -23.60
C ALA A 93 -4.57 -9.73 -24.42
N ALA A 94 -4.83 -10.28 -25.58
CA ALA A 94 -5.86 -9.80 -26.50
C ALA A 94 -7.31 -10.02 -26.00
N VAL A 95 -7.48 -10.95 -25.05
CA VAL A 95 -8.79 -11.29 -24.47
C VAL A 95 -8.81 -10.95 -22.99
N ALA A 96 -9.85 -10.27 -22.54
CA ALA A 96 -10.02 -9.85 -21.15
C ALA A 96 -9.91 -11.00 -20.14
N ALA A 97 -10.46 -12.17 -20.47
CA ALA A 97 -10.40 -13.35 -19.62
C ALA A 97 -8.97 -13.85 -19.41
N ASP A 98 -8.12 -13.79 -20.44
CA ASP A 98 -6.71 -14.17 -20.33
C ASP A 98 -5.92 -13.18 -19.48
N ALA A 99 -6.15 -11.86 -19.67
CA ALA A 99 -5.57 -10.83 -18.81
C ALA A 99 -5.97 -11.05 -17.34
N GLN A 100 -7.25 -11.30 -17.08
CA GLN A 100 -7.75 -11.58 -15.73
C GLN A 100 -7.09 -12.80 -15.09
N ARG A 101 -6.98 -13.90 -15.83
CA ARG A 101 -6.34 -15.13 -15.36
C ARG A 101 -4.87 -14.90 -15.04
N LEU A 102 -4.12 -14.26 -15.94
CA LEU A 102 -2.69 -13.97 -15.76
C LEU A 102 -2.42 -13.05 -14.56
N LEU A 103 -3.20 -11.97 -14.41
CA LEU A 103 -3.07 -11.04 -13.28
C LEU A 103 -3.32 -11.74 -11.94
N ARG A 104 -4.33 -12.63 -11.84
CA ARG A 104 -4.63 -13.36 -10.60
C ARG A 104 -3.58 -14.42 -10.29
N GLU A 105 -3.11 -15.15 -11.30
CA GLU A 105 -2.02 -16.12 -11.15
C GLU A 105 -0.74 -15.43 -10.67
N TRP A 106 -0.37 -14.31 -11.30
CA TRP A 106 0.78 -13.50 -10.91
C TRP A 106 0.66 -13.02 -9.46
N ARG A 107 -0.46 -12.35 -9.13
CA ARG A 107 -0.71 -11.90 -7.75
C ARG A 107 -0.57 -13.05 -6.75
N ARG A 108 -1.22 -14.17 -6.99
CA ARG A 108 -1.24 -15.31 -6.07
C ARG A 108 0.17 -15.85 -5.80
N ARG A 109 0.96 -16.04 -6.83
CA ARG A 109 2.34 -16.54 -6.72
C ARG A 109 3.27 -15.54 -6.06
N GLU A 110 3.17 -14.28 -6.45
CA GLU A 110 4.03 -13.24 -5.90
C GLU A 110 3.66 -12.91 -4.45
N MET A 111 2.39 -12.87 -4.09
CA MET A 111 1.94 -12.72 -2.72
C MET A 111 2.43 -13.88 -1.83
N LEU A 112 2.43 -15.11 -2.33
CA LEU A 112 3.03 -16.24 -1.62
C LEU A 112 4.52 -16.03 -1.38
N ARG A 113 5.29 -15.62 -2.41
CA ARG A 113 6.72 -15.33 -2.29
C ARG A 113 7.00 -14.24 -1.26
N ILE A 114 6.22 -13.16 -1.30
CA ILE A 114 6.35 -12.04 -0.36
C ILE A 114 6.05 -12.52 1.07
N ALA A 115 4.94 -13.24 1.28
CA ALA A 115 4.58 -13.80 2.59
C ALA A 115 5.65 -14.78 3.08
N TRP A 116 6.18 -15.63 2.21
CA TRP A 116 7.24 -16.56 2.55
C TRP A 116 8.48 -15.85 3.10
N ARG A 117 9.00 -14.86 2.38
CA ARG A 117 10.17 -14.09 2.80
C ARG A 117 9.93 -13.32 4.11
N ASP A 118 8.74 -12.75 4.26
CA ASP A 118 8.37 -12.00 5.46
C ASP A 118 8.26 -12.91 6.70
N ILE A 119 7.54 -14.04 6.60
CA ILE A 119 7.31 -14.99 7.70
C ILE A 119 8.60 -15.73 8.08
N SER A 120 9.43 -16.09 7.10
CA SER A 120 10.72 -16.74 7.36
C SER A 120 11.81 -15.78 7.84
N GLY A 121 11.52 -14.46 7.90
CA GLY A 121 12.47 -13.45 8.37
C GLY A 121 13.57 -13.09 7.35
N ARG A 122 13.38 -13.46 6.08
CA ARG A 122 14.32 -13.16 4.97
C ARG A 122 14.11 -11.77 4.35
N ALA A 123 13.02 -11.10 4.70
CA ALA A 123 12.73 -9.74 4.28
C ALA A 123 12.55 -8.82 5.48
N ALA A 124 13.11 -7.62 5.40
CA ALA A 124 12.76 -6.54 6.32
C ALA A 124 11.34 -6.03 6.01
N VAL A 125 10.67 -5.43 7.00
CA VAL A 125 9.30 -4.90 6.82
C VAL A 125 9.22 -3.91 5.66
N ALA A 126 10.18 -2.99 5.56
CA ALA A 126 10.24 -2.03 4.45
C ALA A 126 10.33 -2.70 3.07
N GLU A 127 11.08 -3.80 2.96
CA GLU A 127 11.19 -4.60 1.74
C GLU A 127 9.86 -5.28 1.39
N THR A 128 9.15 -5.82 2.39
CA THR A 128 7.82 -6.40 2.21
C THR A 128 6.81 -5.38 1.68
N LEU A 129 6.77 -4.16 2.28
CA LEU A 129 5.88 -3.09 1.87
C LEU A 129 6.17 -2.59 0.44
N LEU A 130 7.45 -2.48 0.10
CA LEU A 130 7.89 -2.10 -1.23
C LEU A 130 7.50 -3.17 -2.27
N ALA A 131 7.76 -4.44 -2.01
CA ALA A 131 7.43 -5.54 -2.92
C ALA A 131 5.92 -5.63 -3.19
N LEU A 132 5.07 -5.44 -2.18
CA LEU A 132 3.61 -5.36 -2.33
C LEU A 132 3.19 -4.17 -3.21
N SER A 133 3.85 -3.03 -3.04
CA SER A 133 3.56 -1.83 -3.84
C SER A 133 4.03 -1.99 -5.29
N GLU A 134 5.18 -2.61 -5.53
CA GLU A 134 5.70 -2.91 -6.87
C GLU A 134 4.81 -3.91 -7.63
N LEU A 135 4.29 -4.93 -6.93
CA LEU A 135 3.30 -5.86 -7.49
C LEU A 135 2.01 -5.11 -7.91
N ALA A 136 1.50 -4.23 -7.05
CA ALA A 136 0.31 -3.44 -7.36
C ALA A 136 0.55 -2.50 -8.56
N ASP A 137 1.68 -1.79 -8.58
CA ASP A 137 2.09 -0.92 -9.69
C ASP A 137 2.13 -1.71 -11.03
N GLY A 138 2.75 -2.89 -11.04
CA GLY A 138 2.83 -3.74 -12.22
C GLY A 138 1.45 -4.26 -12.68
N CYS A 139 0.60 -4.69 -11.73
CA CYS A 139 -0.76 -5.12 -12.07
C CYS A 139 -1.60 -3.97 -12.65
N ILE A 140 -1.45 -2.74 -12.14
CA ILE A 140 -2.14 -1.56 -12.67
C ILE A 140 -1.68 -1.26 -14.09
N ARG A 141 -0.37 -1.27 -14.36
CA ARG A 141 0.18 -1.04 -15.71
C ARG A 141 -0.31 -2.11 -16.71
N ALA A 142 -0.21 -3.36 -16.33
CA ALA A 142 -0.65 -4.47 -17.18
C ALA A 142 -2.17 -4.43 -17.44
N ALA A 143 -2.99 -4.18 -16.42
CA ALA A 143 -4.43 -4.06 -16.56
C ALA A 143 -4.84 -2.89 -17.45
N SER A 144 -4.16 -1.73 -17.33
CA SER A 144 -4.41 -0.56 -18.19
C SER A 144 -4.09 -0.87 -19.65
N ALA A 145 -2.95 -1.48 -19.93
CA ALA A 145 -2.56 -1.85 -21.29
C ALA A 145 -3.52 -2.88 -21.91
N ALA A 146 -3.86 -3.94 -21.15
CA ALA A 146 -4.82 -4.95 -21.62
C ALA A 146 -6.22 -4.36 -21.90
N ALA A 147 -6.70 -3.45 -21.05
CA ALA A 147 -7.97 -2.76 -21.29
C ALA A 147 -7.91 -1.86 -22.55
N GLY A 148 -6.81 -1.16 -22.76
CA GLY A 148 -6.56 -0.36 -23.96
C GLY A 148 -6.60 -1.20 -25.24
N LEU A 149 -5.94 -2.37 -25.24
CA LEU A 149 -5.93 -3.28 -26.40
C LEU A 149 -7.33 -3.73 -26.83
N GLN A 150 -8.31 -3.75 -25.92
CA GLN A 150 -9.68 -4.15 -26.22
C GLN A 150 -10.51 -2.98 -26.78
N LEU A 151 -10.16 -1.74 -26.45
CA LEU A 151 -10.83 -0.55 -26.92
C LEU A 151 -10.30 -0.07 -28.29
N HIS A 152 -9.00 -0.26 -28.55
CA HIS A 152 -8.34 0.22 -29.76
C HIS A 152 -8.97 -0.26 -31.10
N PRO A 153 -9.41 -1.52 -31.27
CA PRO A 153 -10.02 -1.96 -32.54
C PRO A 153 -11.31 -1.24 -32.87
N VAL A 154 -12.02 -0.70 -31.88
CA VAL A 154 -13.31 -0.03 -32.05
C VAL A 154 -13.15 1.48 -32.11
N PHE A 155 -12.39 2.04 -31.18
CA PHE A 155 -12.30 3.49 -30.96
C PHE A 155 -10.98 4.10 -31.45
N GLY A 156 -9.95 3.29 -31.71
CA GLY A 156 -8.61 3.80 -31.94
C GLY A 156 -7.96 4.29 -30.66
N LYS A 157 -6.97 5.17 -30.78
CA LYS A 157 -6.26 5.79 -29.69
C LYS A 157 -6.80 7.19 -29.39
N PRO A 158 -6.84 7.60 -28.11
CA PRO A 158 -7.19 8.97 -27.76
C PRO A 158 -6.08 9.94 -28.22
N CYS A 159 -6.44 10.98 -28.96
CA CYS A 159 -5.52 11.95 -29.51
C CYS A 159 -5.89 13.38 -29.11
N ASN A 160 -4.89 14.27 -29.04
CA ASN A 160 -5.12 15.70 -28.90
C ASN A 160 -5.47 16.35 -30.25
N ALA A 161 -5.71 17.67 -30.27
CA ALA A 161 -6.01 18.41 -31.51
C ALA A 161 -4.86 18.38 -32.54
N GLY A 162 -3.65 18.07 -32.14
CA GLY A 162 -2.47 17.91 -33.00
C GLY A 162 -2.32 16.50 -33.57
N GLY A 163 -3.14 15.54 -33.15
CA GLY A 163 -3.04 14.13 -33.53
C GLY A 163 -2.05 13.29 -32.69
N ASP A 164 -1.49 13.87 -31.64
CA ASP A 164 -0.61 13.14 -30.71
C ASP A 164 -1.44 12.30 -29.73
N GLU A 165 -0.96 11.10 -29.41
CA GLU A 165 -1.62 10.21 -28.46
C GLU A 165 -1.65 10.81 -27.04
N VAL A 166 -2.83 10.84 -26.44
CA VAL A 166 -3.05 11.30 -25.06
C VAL A 166 -2.98 10.11 -24.11
N PRO A 167 -2.07 10.10 -23.12
CA PRO A 167 -1.97 9.00 -22.17
C PRO A 167 -3.00 9.07 -21.04
N LEU A 168 -3.42 7.89 -20.54
CA LEU A 168 -4.01 7.77 -19.20
C LEU A 168 -2.93 8.04 -18.16
N ILE A 169 -3.26 8.86 -17.17
CA ILE A 169 -2.45 9.08 -15.98
C ILE A 169 -3.14 8.37 -14.82
N VAL A 170 -2.40 7.50 -14.11
CA VAL A 170 -2.89 6.83 -12.92
C VAL A 170 -2.02 7.24 -11.73
N LEU A 171 -2.65 7.87 -10.75
CA LEU A 171 -2.00 8.19 -9.48
C LEU A 171 -2.37 7.14 -8.45
N GLY A 172 -1.35 6.57 -7.80
CA GLY A 172 -1.50 5.85 -6.54
C GLY A 172 -1.50 6.83 -5.39
N MET A 173 -2.50 6.69 -4.51
CA MET A 173 -2.69 7.50 -3.32
C MET A 173 -2.42 6.67 -2.06
N GLY A 174 -2.53 7.28 -0.89
CA GLY A 174 -2.46 6.59 0.38
C GLY A 174 -1.20 5.72 0.54
N LYS A 175 -1.36 4.49 0.98
CA LYS A 175 -0.24 3.55 1.19
C LYS A 175 0.47 3.17 -0.13
N LEU A 176 -0.30 3.02 -1.22
CA LEU A 176 0.27 2.71 -2.53
C LEU A 176 1.13 3.88 -3.04
N GLY A 177 0.64 5.11 -2.89
CA GLY A 177 1.40 6.30 -3.26
C GLY A 177 2.72 6.41 -2.50
N GLY A 178 2.71 6.08 -1.20
CA GLY A 178 3.90 6.04 -0.35
C GLY A 178 4.83 4.84 -0.59
N ARG A 179 4.49 3.90 -1.47
CA ARG A 179 5.19 2.62 -1.63
C ARG A 179 5.23 1.79 -0.34
N GLU A 180 4.16 1.86 0.44
CA GLU A 180 4.03 1.25 1.76
C GLU A 180 2.75 0.40 1.84
N LEU A 181 2.41 -0.32 0.76
CA LEU A 181 1.18 -1.10 0.68
C LEU A 181 1.19 -2.26 1.69
N ASN A 182 0.06 -2.53 2.31
CA ASN A 182 -0.11 -3.70 3.17
C ASN A 182 -0.45 -4.95 2.36
N PHE A 183 -0.33 -6.12 3.02
CA PHE A 183 -0.58 -7.42 2.41
C PHE A 183 -2.00 -7.53 1.82
N SER A 184 -3.02 -7.08 2.56
CA SER A 184 -4.41 -7.10 2.09
C SER A 184 -5.04 -5.71 2.19
N SER A 185 -4.43 -4.72 1.52
CA SER A 185 -4.92 -3.36 1.45
C SER A 185 -5.75 -3.12 0.19
N ASP A 186 -6.64 -2.14 0.25
CA ASP A 186 -7.16 -1.49 -0.95
C ASP A 186 -6.05 -0.67 -1.59
N ILE A 187 -6.17 -0.44 -2.89
CA ILE A 187 -5.36 0.52 -3.64
C ILE A 187 -6.21 1.76 -3.93
N ASP A 188 -5.80 2.87 -3.35
CA ASP A 188 -6.43 4.18 -3.60
C ASP A 188 -5.91 4.73 -4.91
N LEU A 189 -6.78 5.00 -5.89
CA LEU A 189 -6.39 5.47 -7.22
C LEU A 189 -7.11 6.77 -7.61
N VAL A 190 -6.42 7.58 -8.42
CA VAL A 190 -7.02 8.72 -9.15
C VAL A 190 -6.64 8.60 -10.62
N PHE A 191 -7.63 8.69 -11.49
CA PHE A 191 -7.45 8.62 -12.95
C PHE A 191 -7.55 9.99 -13.58
N LEU A 192 -6.54 10.33 -14.39
CA LEU A 192 -6.46 11.62 -15.08
C LEU A 192 -6.08 11.39 -16.55
N PHE A 193 -6.28 12.42 -17.39
CA PHE A 193 -5.75 12.49 -18.74
C PHE A 193 -5.27 13.92 -19.05
N SER A 194 -4.28 14.05 -19.95
CA SER A 194 -3.61 15.34 -20.14
C SER A 194 -4.46 16.35 -20.91
N GLU A 195 -5.08 15.95 -22.02
CA GLU A 195 -5.70 16.88 -22.96
C GLU A 195 -7.03 16.36 -23.52
N LYS A 196 -7.95 17.30 -23.79
CA LYS A 196 -9.17 17.01 -24.53
C LYS A 196 -8.84 16.73 -25.98
N GLY A 197 -9.71 15.97 -26.65
CA GLY A 197 -9.60 15.60 -28.05
C GLY A 197 -10.52 14.44 -28.36
N GLN A 198 -10.24 13.73 -29.45
CA GLN A 198 -11.05 12.62 -29.94
C GLN A 198 -10.16 11.43 -30.30
N THR A 199 -10.74 10.25 -30.32
CA THR A 199 -10.04 9.03 -30.75
C THR A 199 -9.93 8.98 -32.27
N ASP A 200 -8.91 8.28 -32.80
CA ASP A 200 -8.56 8.18 -34.21
C ASP A 200 -9.09 6.89 -34.92
N GLY A 201 -10.00 6.16 -34.27
CA GLY A 201 -10.45 4.86 -34.76
C GLY A 201 -11.72 4.90 -35.64
N PRO A 202 -12.23 3.71 -36.01
CA PRO A 202 -13.44 3.60 -36.85
C PRO A 202 -14.68 4.23 -36.24
N ARG A 203 -14.76 4.29 -34.91
CA ARG A 203 -15.78 4.99 -34.16
C ARG A 203 -15.13 6.02 -33.25
N GLU A 204 -15.10 7.26 -33.73
CA GLU A 204 -14.57 8.37 -32.97
C GLU A 204 -15.46 8.69 -31.75
N ILE A 205 -14.82 8.89 -30.59
CA ILE A 205 -15.44 9.37 -29.34
C ILE A 205 -14.52 10.39 -28.67
N GLU A 206 -15.07 11.22 -27.80
CA GLU A 206 -14.27 12.15 -26.99
C GLU A 206 -13.30 11.42 -26.06
N ASN A 207 -12.12 11.99 -25.80
CA ASN A 207 -11.12 11.43 -24.90
C ASN A 207 -11.69 11.15 -23.49
N GLU A 208 -12.56 12.02 -22.99
CA GLU A 208 -13.22 11.81 -21.69
C GLU A 208 -14.08 10.53 -21.68
N GLU A 209 -14.87 10.29 -22.75
CA GLU A 209 -15.65 9.06 -22.86
C GLU A 209 -14.74 7.83 -22.98
N TYR A 210 -13.67 7.93 -23.80
CA TYR A 210 -12.70 6.85 -23.96
C TYR A 210 -12.05 6.48 -22.61
N PHE A 211 -11.52 7.46 -21.88
CA PHE A 211 -10.84 7.21 -20.60
C PHE A 211 -11.80 6.73 -19.52
N ASN A 212 -13.06 7.16 -19.52
CA ASN A 212 -14.08 6.62 -18.63
C ASN A 212 -14.35 5.13 -18.90
N ARG A 213 -14.32 4.69 -20.15
CA ARG A 213 -14.43 3.26 -20.52
C ARG A 213 -13.19 2.51 -20.07
N LEU A 214 -12.00 3.01 -20.41
CA LEU A 214 -10.73 2.43 -20.04
C LEU A 214 -10.60 2.28 -18.51
N GLY A 215 -10.96 3.31 -17.74
CA GLY A 215 -10.92 3.26 -16.27
C GLY A 215 -11.85 2.23 -15.67
N ARG A 216 -13.07 2.07 -16.21
CA ARG A 216 -14.01 1.01 -15.76
C ARG A 216 -13.47 -0.38 -16.06
N ASP A 217 -12.88 -0.58 -17.25
CA ASP A 217 -12.31 -1.87 -17.65
C ASP A 217 -11.08 -2.22 -16.81
N LEU A 218 -10.22 -1.23 -16.53
CA LEU A 218 -9.08 -1.37 -15.62
C LEU A 218 -9.54 -1.81 -14.22
N ILE A 219 -10.52 -1.11 -13.62
CA ILE A 219 -11.08 -1.48 -12.31
C ILE A 219 -11.64 -2.90 -12.35
N ARG A 220 -12.39 -3.26 -13.40
CA ARG A 220 -12.97 -4.59 -13.55
C ARG A 220 -11.89 -5.69 -13.63
N LEU A 221 -10.76 -5.44 -14.30
CA LEU A 221 -9.65 -6.39 -14.35
C LEU A 221 -9.00 -6.61 -13.00
N LEU A 222 -8.93 -5.58 -12.15
CA LEU A 222 -8.29 -5.64 -10.83
C LEU A 222 -9.23 -6.12 -9.72
N ASP A 223 -10.45 -5.60 -9.64
CA ASP A 223 -11.30 -5.70 -8.44
C ASP A 223 -12.35 -6.83 -8.51
N VAL A 224 -12.81 -7.22 -9.72
CA VAL A 224 -13.85 -8.24 -9.83
C VAL A 224 -13.37 -9.58 -9.27
N ARG A 225 -14.14 -10.09 -8.29
CA ARG A 225 -13.91 -11.40 -7.68
C ARG A 225 -14.59 -12.52 -8.49
N ASN A 226 -13.84 -13.54 -8.83
CA ASN A 226 -14.33 -14.78 -9.44
C ASN A 226 -13.78 -15.99 -8.67
N GLU A 227 -13.92 -17.20 -9.25
CA GLU A 227 -13.37 -18.45 -8.68
C GLU A 227 -11.84 -18.38 -8.46
N ASP A 228 -11.11 -17.58 -9.26
CA ASP A 228 -9.67 -17.35 -9.14
C ASP A 228 -9.33 -16.27 -8.11
N GLY A 229 -10.30 -15.66 -7.45
CA GLY A 229 -10.12 -14.56 -6.51
C GLY A 229 -10.20 -13.19 -7.19
N PHE A 230 -9.45 -12.24 -6.69
CA PHE A 230 -9.31 -10.86 -7.19
C PHE A 230 -7.83 -10.49 -7.31
N VAL A 231 -7.51 -9.37 -7.94
CA VAL A 231 -6.14 -8.84 -7.98
C VAL A 231 -5.94 -7.84 -6.85
N PHE A 232 -6.63 -6.69 -6.89
CA PHE A 232 -6.66 -5.70 -5.80
C PHE A 232 -8.05 -5.08 -5.71
N ARG A 233 -8.51 -4.80 -4.49
CA ARG A 233 -9.67 -3.94 -4.25
C ARG A 233 -9.30 -2.51 -4.61
N VAL A 234 -10.14 -1.83 -5.38
CA VAL A 234 -9.87 -0.47 -5.88
C VAL A 234 -10.74 0.54 -5.15
N ASP A 235 -10.12 1.55 -4.55
CA ASP A 235 -10.81 2.68 -3.95
C ASP A 235 -10.58 3.96 -4.77
N MET A 236 -11.66 4.57 -5.27
CA MET A 236 -11.65 5.78 -6.09
C MET A 236 -12.14 7.02 -5.33
N ARG A 237 -12.37 6.95 -4.00
CA ARG A 237 -12.98 8.04 -3.23
C ARG A 237 -12.09 9.27 -3.06
N LEU A 238 -10.78 9.15 -3.28
CA LEU A 238 -9.84 10.28 -3.23
C LEU A 238 -9.76 11.11 -4.52
N ARG A 239 -10.56 10.74 -5.56
CA ARG A 239 -10.65 11.54 -6.78
C ARG A 239 -11.38 12.87 -6.54
N PRO A 240 -11.18 13.89 -7.39
CA PRO A 240 -11.92 15.15 -7.31
C PRO A 240 -13.43 14.93 -7.21
N PHE A 241 -14.08 15.62 -6.28
CA PHE A 241 -15.49 15.46 -5.91
C PHE A 241 -15.91 14.08 -5.36
N GLY A 242 -14.96 13.17 -5.09
CA GLY A 242 -15.23 11.84 -4.55
C GLY A 242 -16.22 11.04 -5.38
N ASP A 243 -17.20 10.40 -4.76
CA ASP A 243 -18.19 9.56 -5.46
C ASP A 243 -19.16 10.35 -6.35
N SER A 244 -19.28 11.65 -6.15
CA SER A 244 -20.12 12.53 -6.96
C SER A 244 -19.43 13.00 -8.24
N GLY A 245 -18.09 12.87 -8.32
CA GLY A 245 -17.30 13.29 -9.47
C GLY A 245 -17.18 12.24 -10.58
N PRO A 246 -16.73 12.64 -11.78
CA PRO A 246 -16.44 11.71 -12.85
C PRO A 246 -15.32 10.73 -12.45
N LEU A 247 -15.30 9.56 -13.08
CA LEU A 247 -14.29 8.54 -12.79
C LEU A 247 -12.89 8.98 -13.24
N VAL A 248 -12.81 9.65 -14.37
CA VAL A 248 -11.57 10.16 -14.95
C VAL A 248 -11.69 11.65 -15.20
N VAL A 249 -10.68 12.43 -14.85
CA VAL A 249 -10.70 13.90 -14.88
C VAL A 249 -9.55 14.41 -15.73
N SER A 250 -9.75 15.47 -16.52
CA SER A 250 -8.64 16.13 -17.24
C SER A 250 -7.72 16.86 -16.24
N LEU A 251 -6.43 17.03 -16.61
CA LEU A 251 -5.50 17.81 -15.80
C LEU A 251 -6.02 19.25 -15.57
N ALA A 252 -6.59 19.89 -16.58
CA ALA A 252 -7.18 21.21 -16.42
C ALA A 252 -8.32 21.23 -15.38
N SER A 253 -9.21 20.23 -15.42
CA SER A 253 -10.28 20.12 -14.41
C SER A 253 -9.77 19.80 -13.01
N LEU A 254 -8.64 19.09 -12.90
CA LEU A 254 -7.96 18.90 -11.61
C LEU A 254 -7.41 20.22 -11.07
N GLU A 255 -6.80 21.04 -11.93
CA GLU A 255 -6.28 22.37 -11.56
C GLU A 255 -7.40 23.28 -11.03
N ASP A 256 -8.50 23.40 -11.77
CA ASP A 256 -9.68 24.16 -11.36
C ASP A 256 -10.21 23.66 -10.02
N TYR A 257 -10.31 22.32 -9.86
CA TYR A 257 -10.77 21.71 -8.62
C TYR A 257 -9.89 22.06 -7.41
N LEU A 258 -8.56 21.93 -7.56
CA LEU A 258 -7.63 22.20 -6.46
C LEU A 258 -7.61 23.68 -6.05
N GLN A 259 -7.83 24.59 -7.02
CA GLN A 259 -7.88 26.04 -6.78
C GLN A 259 -9.17 26.48 -6.11
N GLU A 260 -10.33 25.97 -6.56
CA GLU A 260 -11.63 26.44 -6.12
C GLU A 260 -12.23 25.64 -4.96
N HIS A 261 -11.95 24.34 -4.91
CA HIS A 261 -12.61 23.39 -3.99
C HIS A 261 -11.65 22.64 -3.08
N GLY A 262 -10.33 22.71 -3.33
CA GLY A 262 -9.33 21.95 -2.57
C GLY A 262 -9.34 22.29 -1.08
N ARG A 263 -9.55 21.27 -0.24
CA ARG A 263 -9.65 21.38 1.23
C ARG A 263 -8.34 20.96 1.91
N ASP A 264 -8.15 21.37 3.15
CA ASP A 264 -6.94 21.06 3.92
C ASP A 264 -6.71 19.55 4.11
N TRP A 265 -7.78 18.76 4.31
CA TRP A 265 -7.65 17.30 4.40
C TRP A 265 -7.21 16.65 3.06
N GLU A 266 -7.55 17.29 1.93
CA GLU A 266 -7.08 16.82 0.62
C GLU A 266 -5.60 17.11 0.45
N ARG A 267 -5.11 18.29 0.91
CA ARG A 267 -3.67 18.58 0.94
C ARG A 267 -2.91 17.48 1.66
N TYR A 268 -3.44 16.99 2.78
CA TYR A 268 -2.88 15.88 3.52
C TYR A 268 -2.88 14.58 2.69
N ALA A 269 -3.96 14.25 2.00
CA ALA A 269 -4.05 13.07 1.14
C ALA A 269 -3.11 13.16 -0.08
N TRP A 270 -3.01 14.34 -0.70
CA TRP A 270 -2.20 14.57 -1.90
C TRP A 270 -0.68 14.58 -1.63
N ILE A 271 -0.21 14.61 -0.37
CA ILE A 271 1.20 14.34 -0.03
C ILE A 271 1.64 13.00 -0.63
N LYS A 272 0.77 12.00 -0.61
CA LYS A 272 1.05 10.64 -1.07
C LYS A 272 0.68 10.38 -2.53
N ALA A 273 0.32 11.41 -3.31
CA ALA A 273 0.03 11.26 -4.73
C ALA A 273 1.31 10.95 -5.52
N ARG A 274 1.34 9.78 -6.15
CA ARG A 274 2.45 9.31 -6.99
C ARG A 274 1.95 8.76 -8.30
N ALA A 275 2.51 9.23 -9.43
CA ALA A 275 2.19 8.69 -10.74
C ALA A 275 2.73 7.26 -10.90
N ILE A 276 1.84 6.33 -11.26
CA ILE A 276 2.13 4.93 -11.62
C ILE A 276 2.19 4.80 -13.15
N LEU A 277 1.29 5.52 -13.84
CA LEU A 277 1.24 5.67 -15.30
C LEU A 277 1.21 7.14 -15.66
N GLY A 278 1.74 7.48 -16.84
CA GLY A 278 1.68 8.83 -17.41
C GLY A 278 2.49 9.87 -16.62
N ALA A 279 3.58 9.47 -15.97
CA ALA A 279 4.39 10.35 -15.10
C ALA A 279 4.89 11.59 -15.84
N ASP A 280 5.36 11.46 -17.07
CA ASP A 280 5.89 12.58 -17.87
C ASP A 280 4.78 13.60 -18.21
N ALA A 281 3.58 13.12 -18.54
CA ALA A 281 2.43 13.99 -18.80
C ALA A 281 1.91 14.69 -17.53
N TYR A 282 2.07 14.05 -16.36
CA TYR A 282 1.66 14.59 -15.06
C TYR A 282 2.66 15.59 -14.47
N ALA A 283 3.95 15.44 -14.77
CA ALA A 283 5.02 16.20 -14.12
C ALA A 283 4.85 17.73 -14.18
N PRO A 284 4.45 18.37 -15.30
CA PRO A 284 4.20 19.81 -15.33
C PRO A 284 3.10 20.23 -14.33
N THR A 285 1.93 19.59 -14.39
CA THR A 285 0.80 19.88 -13.50
C THR A 285 1.17 19.64 -12.03
N TYR A 286 1.97 18.59 -11.73
CA TYR A 286 2.47 18.40 -10.39
C TYR A 286 3.32 19.58 -9.91
N GLN A 287 4.26 20.07 -10.72
CA GLN A 287 5.16 21.15 -10.34
C GLN A 287 4.45 22.49 -10.19
N GLU A 288 3.51 22.78 -11.07
CA GLU A 288 2.85 24.08 -11.17
C GLU A 288 1.63 24.22 -10.27
N PHE A 289 0.89 23.15 -10.04
CA PHE A 289 -0.39 23.20 -9.31
C PHE A 289 -0.43 22.31 -8.07
N VAL A 290 -0.12 21.01 -8.18
CA VAL A 290 -0.29 20.06 -7.07
C VAL A 290 0.71 20.33 -5.96
N ARG A 291 1.97 20.50 -6.29
CA ARG A 291 3.01 20.78 -5.30
C ARG A 291 2.79 22.08 -4.55
N PRO A 292 2.47 23.24 -5.18
CA PRO A 292 2.12 24.48 -4.45
C PRO A 292 0.83 24.35 -3.63
N PHE A 293 -0.15 23.58 -4.09
CA PHE A 293 -1.35 23.28 -3.33
C PHE A 293 -1.01 22.53 -2.04
N VAL A 294 -0.17 21.49 -2.10
CA VAL A 294 0.21 20.68 -0.95
C VAL A 294 1.18 21.43 -0.04
N TYR A 295 2.29 21.97 -0.61
CA TYR A 295 3.42 22.52 0.12
C TYR A 295 3.48 24.04 -0.02
N ARG A 296 2.69 24.77 0.78
CA ARG A 296 2.70 26.23 0.79
C ARG A 296 4.01 26.79 1.34
N ARG A 297 4.54 27.82 0.71
CA ARG A 297 5.79 28.48 1.11
C ARG A 297 5.66 29.27 2.41
N TYR A 298 4.48 29.81 2.68
CA TYR A 298 4.17 30.57 3.89
C TYR A 298 3.14 29.81 4.70
N LEU A 299 3.43 29.62 5.99
CA LEU A 299 2.48 29.07 6.95
C LEU A 299 1.30 30.03 7.09
N ASP A 300 0.16 29.59 6.66
CA ASP A 300 -1.10 30.18 7.04
C ASP A 300 -1.48 29.66 8.45
N PHE A 301 -1.86 30.56 9.37
CA PHE A 301 -2.33 30.15 10.72
C PHE A 301 -3.47 29.13 10.62
N GLY A 302 -4.29 29.20 9.58
CA GLY A 302 -5.35 28.23 9.29
C GLY A 302 -4.87 26.79 9.15
N VAL A 303 -3.63 26.54 8.67
CA VAL A 303 -3.08 25.18 8.55
C VAL A 303 -2.85 24.55 9.92
N ILE A 304 -2.35 25.34 10.89
CA ILE A 304 -2.11 24.82 12.24
C ILE A 304 -3.45 24.50 12.92
N ASP A 305 -4.46 25.36 12.74
CA ASP A 305 -5.79 25.12 13.29
C ASP A 305 -6.46 23.92 12.63
N SER A 306 -6.35 23.76 11.31
CA SER A 306 -6.83 22.57 10.59
C SER A 306 -6.14 21.29 11.05
N LEU A 307 -4.84 21.32 11.35
CA LEU A 307 -4.11 20.19 11.92
C LEU A 307 -4.55 19.87 13.34
N ARG A 308 -4.85 20.87 14.16
CA ARG A 308 -5.43 20.68 15.50
C ARG A 308 -6.81 20.05 15.44
N ASP A 309 -7.66 20.52 14.53
CA ASP A 309 -9.00 19.98 14.31
C ASP A 309 -8.92 18.51 13.84
N MET A 310 -8.03 18.21 12.91
CA MET A 310 -7.79 16.84 12.42
C MET A 310 -7.29 15.93 13.55
N LYS A 311 -6.36 16.40 14.40
CA LYS A 311 -5.91 15.68 15.60
C LYS A 311 -7.07 15.42 16.56
N ALA A 312 -7.91 16.42 16.81
CA ALA A 312 -9.07 16.29 17.68
C ALA A 312 -10.09 15.26 17.13
N LEU A 313 -10.29 15.24 15.80
CA LEU A 313 -11.13 14.24 15.14
C LEU A 313 -10.56 12.82 15.31
N ILE A 314 -9.26 12.63 15.09
CA ILE A 314 -8.58 11.35 15.31
C ILE A 314 -8.76 10.88 16.75
N ALA A 315 -8.49 11.75 17.72
CA ALA A 315 -8.62 11.42 19.14
C ALA A 315 -10.08 11.09 19.57
N ARG A 316 -11.07 11.80 19.02
CA ARG A 316 -12.49 11.50 19.25
C ARG A 316 -12.93 10.16 18.64
N GLU A 317 -12.41 9.80 17.47
CA GLU A 317 -12.72 8.54 16.83
C GLU A 317 -12.20 7.35 17.65
N VAL A 318 -10.98 7.48 18.17
CA VAL A 318 -10.36 6.49 19.08
C VAL A 318 -11.22 6.24 20.31
N SER A 319 -11.69 7.32 20.96
CA SER A 319 -12.48 7.22 22.21
C SER A 319 -13.90 6.67 22.02
N ARG A 320 -14.47 6.79 20.82
CA ARG A 320 -15.87 6.39 20.53
C ARG A 320 -16.07 4.92 20.19
N ARG A 321 -15.02 4.21 19.73
CA ARG A 321 -15.17 2.92 19.04
C ARG A 321 -14.55 1.73 19.80
N GLU A 322 -14.09 1.91 21.04
CA GLU A 322 -13.35 0.83 21.74
C GLU A 322 -12.26 0.19 20.85
N LEU A 323 -11.42 1.05 20.24
CA LEU A 323 -10.44 0.64 19.23
C LEU A 323 -9.13 0.10 19.84
N ASP A 324 -9.15 -0.42 21.06
CA ASP A 324 -7.94 -0.86 21.77
C ASP A 324 -7.18 -1.96 21.02
N GLN A 325 -7.91 -2.81 20.29
CA GLN A 325 -7.32 -3.88 19.47
C GLN A 325 -6.94 -3.45 18.04
N HIS A 326 -7.21 -2.19 17.64
CA HIS A 326 -7.04 -1.76 16.27
C HIS A 326 -5.67 -1.12 16.03
N LEU A 327 -4.77 -1.79 15.31
CA LEU A 327 -3.37 -1.38 15.06
C LEU A 327 -3.24 -0.02 14.34
N LYS A 328 -4.19 0.32 13.46
CA LYS A 328 -4.14 1.55 12.69
C LYS A 328 -4.81 2.73 13.41
N LEU A 329 -6.02 2.53 13.92
CA LEU A 329 -6.87 3.60 14.45
C LEU A 329 -6.85 3.69 15.99
N GLY A 330 -6.36 2.68 16.70
CA GLY A 330 -6.22 2.70 18.15
C GLY A 330 -5.22 3.76 18.62
N ARG A 331 -5.26 4.08 19.92
CA ARG A 331 -4.30 5.00 20.53
C ARG A 331 -2.86 4.51 20.32
N GLY A 332 -1.96 5.37 19.89
CA GLY A 332 -0.60 5.02 19.52
C GLY A 332 -0.51 4.17 18.26
N GLY A 333 -1.54 4.15 17.40
CA GLY A 333 -1.58 3.36 16.18
C GLY A 333 -0.85 4.03 15.00
N ILE A 334 -0.81 3.29 13.90
CA ILE A 334 -0.11 3.70 12.66
C ILE A 334 -0.57 5.08 12.18
N ARG A 335 -1.87 5.40 12.29
CA ARG A 335 -2.44 6.69 11.86
C ARG A 335 -1.85 7.88 12.60
N GLU A 336 -1.48 7.72 13.87
CA GLU A 336 -0.86 8.78 14.65
C GLU A 336 0.57 9.06 14.17
N ILE A 337 1.34 8.02 13.78
CA ILE A 337 2.67 8.20 13.16
C ILE A 337 2.54 8.90 11.81
N GLU A 338 1.62 8.42 10.96
CA GLU A 338 1.33 9.05 9.67
C GLU A 338 0.99 10.52 9.84
N PHE A 339 0.16 10.84 10.84
CA PHE A 339 -0.20 12.22 11.14
C PHE A 339 0.99 13.08 11.58
N ILE A 340 1.85 12.57 12.47
CA ILE A 340 3.07 13.28 12.91
C ILE A 340 3.92 13.67 11.71
N VAL A 341 4.23 12.69 10.84
CA VAL A 341 5.11 12.89 9.69
C VAL A 341 4.48 13.86 8.67
N GLN A 342 3.22 13.61 8.28
CA GLN A 342 2.55 14.41 7.26
C GLN A 342 2.25 15.84 7.73
N ALA A 343 1.95 16.05 9.02
CA ALA A 343 1.85 17.39 9.59
C ALA A 343 3.17 18.16 9.42
N MET A 344 4.32 17.51 9.69
CA MET A 344 5.63 18.12 9.47
C MET A 344 5.91 18.43 8.00
N GLN A 345 5.47 17.55 7.10
CA GLN A 345 5.58 17.77 5.66
C GLN A 345 4.76 19.00 5.21
N LEU A 346 3.54 19.16 5.71
CA LEU A 346 2.71 20.35 5.41
C LEU A 346 3.32 21.64 5.97
N VAL A 347 3.88 21.58 7.18
CA VAL A 347 4.43 22.76 7.85
C VAL A 347 5.78 23.19 7.26
N ARG A 348 6.62 22.26 6.86
CA ARG A 348 8.03 22.52 6.43
C ARG A 348 8.34 22.18 4.98
N GLY A 349 7.54 21.36 4.32
CA GLY A 349 7.79 20.94 2.95
C GLY A 349 7.84 22.09 1.94
N GLY A 350 7.20 23.23 2.23
CA GLY A 350 7.31 24.44 1.42
C GLY A 350 8.72 25.05 1.42
N SER A 351 9.46 24.93 2.53
CA SER A 351 10.83 25.44 2.70
C SER A 351 11.90 24.36 2.52
N ASP A 352 11.62 23.11 2.88
CA ASP A 352 12.53 21.98 2.72
C ASP A 352 11.98 20.94 1.74
N LYS A 353 12.47 20.95 0.51
CA LYS A 353 12.04 20.05 -0.55
C LYS A 353 12.31 18.57 -0.28
N ARG A 354 13.24 18.24 0.62
CA ARG A 354 13.55 16.83 0.98
C ARG A 354 12.35 16.17 1.66
N LEU A 355 11.52 16.97 2.35
CA LEU A 355 10.30 16.50 2.98
C LEU A 355 9.13 16.26 2.01
N GLN A 356 9.30 16.61 0.72
CA GLN A 356 8.28 16.39 -0.32
C GLN A 356 8.36 14.98 -0.90
N ASN A 357 8.41 13.96 -0.04
CA ASN A 357 8.42 12.55 -0.41
C ASN A 357 7.17 11.86 0.12
N ALA A 358 6.58 10.96 -0.66
CA ALA A 358 5.35 10.25 -0.30
C ALA A 358 5.58 9.16 0.76
N SER A 359 6.81 8.61 0.89
CA SER A 359 7.14 7.54 1.83
C SER A 359 7.44 8.08 3.23
N ILE A 360 6.78 7.53 4.25
CA ILE A 360 7.05 7.84 5.66
C ILE A 360 8.47 7.40 6.05
N LEU A 361 8.88 6.22 5.60
CA LEU A 361 10.20 5.67 5.92
C LEU A 361 11.34 6.52 5.35
N GLU A 362 11.13 7.18 4.22
CA GLU A 362 12.11 8.11 3.63
C GLU A 362 12.10 9.47 4.33
N VAL A 363 10.96 9.92 4.86
CA VAL A 363 10.83 11.24 5.51
C VAL A 363 11.23 11.21 6.98
N LEU A 364 10.91 10.15 7.73
CA LEU A 364 11.21 10.03 9.15
C LEU A 364 12.68 10.40 9.49
N PRO A 365 13.71 9.84 8.82
CA PRO A 365 15.09 10.17 9.13
C PRO A 365 15.43 11.66 8.93
N LEU A 366 14.72 12.34 8.01
CA LEU A 366 14.94 13.76 7.71
C LEU A 366 14.39 14.70 8.80
N LEU A 367 13.54 14.19 9.69
CA LEU A 367 13.00 14.94 10.82
C LEU A 367 13.99 15.02 11.99
N ALA A 368 15.04 14.19 12.00
CA ALA A 368 16.05 14.17 13.04
C ALA A 368 16.79 15.51 13.15
N GLY A 369 16.97 16.02 14.38
CA GLY A 369 17.64 17.30 14.62
C GLY A 369 16.80 18.54 14.27
N SER A 370 15.55 18.37 13.89
CA SER A 370 14.59 19.47 13.83
C SER A 370 14.26 19.97 15.23
N LYS A 371 13.77 21.22 15.35
CA LYS A 371 13.33 21.76 16.66
C LYS A 371 12.19 20.95 17.31
N LEU A 372 11.62 19.97 16.61
CA LEU A 372 10.39 19.26 16.95
C LEU A 372 10.62 17.77 17.23
N ALA A 373 11.78 17.20 16.82
CA ALA A 373 12.11 15.81 17.08
C ALA A 373 13.63 15.64 17.23
N THR A 374 14.07 14.98 18.30
CA THR A 374 15.45 14.58 18.48
C THR A 374 15.77 13.35 17.61
N ALA A 375 17.04 13.02 17.45
CA ALA A 375 17.41 11.79 16.76
C ALA A 375 16.87 10.53 17.47
N SER A 376 16.74 10.58 18.80
CA SER A 376 16.12 9.50 19.59
C SER A 376 14.64 9.36 19.29
N ASP A 377 13.89 10.47 19.25
CA ASP A 377 12.45 10.45 18.95
C ASP A 377 12.18 9.85 17.56
N VAL A 378 13.00 10.21 16.57
CA VAL A 378 12.88 9.68 15.21
C VAL A 378 13.20 8.17 15.16
N ALA A 379 14.24 7.72 15.85
CA ALA A 379 14.57 6.30 15.93
C ALA A 379 13.43 5.51 16.58
N GLU A 380 12.90 6.01 17.71
CA GLU A 380 11.77 5.39 18.41
C GLU A 380 10.49 5.31 17.54
N LEU A 381 10.16 6.39 16.80
CA LEU A 381 9.02 6.39 15.87
C LEU A 381 9.22 5.43 14.71
N THR A 382 10.44 5.34 14.20
CA THR A 382 10.76 4.42 13.10
C THR A 382 10.61 2.97 13.55
N ASP A 383 11.14 2.62 14.72
CA ASP A 383 11.01 1.29 15.29
C ASP A 383 9.54 0.94 15.59
N ALA A 384 8.81 1.87 16.20
CA ALA A 384 7.38 1.69 16.47
C ALA A 384 6.58 1.50 15.17
N TYR A 385 6.86 2.29 14.12
CA TYR A 385 6.23 2.14 12.82
C TYR A 385 6.47 0.74 12.25
N LEU A 386 7.71 0.27 12.25
CA LEU A 386 8.07 -1.05 11.72
C LEU A 386 7.42 -2.18 12.51
N VAL A 387 7.37 -2.09 13.84
CA VAL A 387 6.68 -3.08 14.69
C VAL A 387 5.18 -3.15 14.37
N LEU A 388 4.52 -2.00 14.32
CA LEU A 388 3.07 -1.93 14.04
C LEU A 388 2.75 -2.40 12.60
N ARG A 389 3.60 -2.07 11.61
CA ARG A 389 3.43 -2.52 10.24
C ARG A 389 3.69 -4.02 10.08
N LYS A 390 4.66 -4.57 10.82
CA LYS A 390 4.89 -6.03 10.88
C LYS A 390 3.68 -6.76 11.45
N ALA A 391 3.12 -6.26 12.55
CA ALA A 391 1.92 -6.83 13.16
C ALA A 391 0.70 -6.72 12.21
N GLU A 392 0.48 -5.56 11.56
CA GLU A 392 -0.62 -5.35 10.61
C GLU A 392 -0.54 -6.30 9.41
N ASN A 393 0.65 -6.44 8.79
CA ASN A 393 0.86 -7.42 7.73
C ASN A 393 0.69 -8.85 8.23
N GLY A 394 1.19 -9.17 9.42
CA GLY A 394 1.07 -10.48 10.03
C GLY A 394 -0.38 -10.92 10.22
N VAL A 395 -1.26 -10.02 10.65
CA VAL A 395 -2.70 -10.29 10.77
C VAL A 395 -3.31 -10.52 9.39
N GLN A 396 -2.99 -9.67 8.40
CA GLN A 396 -3.54 -9.76 7.05
C GLN A 396 -3.06 -11.01 6.29
N MET A 397 -1.83 -11.45 6.53
CA MET A 397 -1.26 -12.67 5.95
C MET A 397 -1.94 -13.95 6.42
N ILE A 398 -2.67 -13.93 7.54
CA ILE A 398 -3.37 -15.13 8.01
C ILE A 398 -4.33 -15.62 6.92
N ARG A 399 -5.23 -14.75 6.39
CA ARG A 399 -6.30 -15.15 5.45
C ARG A 399 -6.48 -14.23 4.24
N ASP A 400 -5.53 -13.33 3.96
CA ASP A 400 -5.69 -12.27 2.93
C ASP A 400 -6.95 -11.43 3.16
N GLU A 401 -7.19 -11.03 4.41
CA GLU A 401 -8.34 -10.23 4.82
C GLU A 401 -7.92 -8.80 5.13
N GLN A 402 -8.76 -7.83 4.72
CA GLN A 402 -8.58 -6.41 5.03
C GLN A 402 -8.98 -6.15 6.49
N THR A 403 -8.09 -6.49 7.40
CA THR A 403 -8.28 -6.23 8.83
C THR A 403 -7.08 -5.49 9.42
N HIS A 404 -7.35 -4.68 10.43
CA HIS A 404 -6.35 -3.95 11.19
C HIS A 404 -6.48 -4.24 12.69
N SER A 405 -7.37 -5.15 13.08
CA SER A 405 -7.59 -5.51 14.47
C SER A 405 -6.80 -6.77 14.81
N LEU A 406 -6.23 -6.78 16.01
CA LEU A 406 -5.61 -7.98 16.57
C LEU A 406 -6.65 -9.10 16.65
N PRO A 407 -6.28 -10.34 16.35
CA PRO A 407 -7.19 -11.46 16.48
C PRO A 407 -7.52 -11.74 17.94
N THR A 408 -8.69 -12.35 18.17
CA THR A 408 -9.13 -12.77 19.50
C THR A 408 -8.95 -14.28 19.73
N GLU A 409 -8.94 -15.05 18.65
CA GLU A 409 -8.81 -16.49 18.70
C GLU A 409 -7.38 -16.91 19.07
N PRO A 410 -7.19 -17.81 20.06
CA PRO A 410 -5.86 -18.24 20.51
C PRO A 410 -4.97 -18.79 19.39
N VAL A 411 -5.55 -19.51 18.43
CA VAL A 411 -4.83 -20.06 17.26
C VAL A 411 -4.26 -18.94 16.41
N ASP A 412 -5.03 -17.88 16.16
CA ASP A 412 -4.62 -16.76 15.32
C ASP A 412 -3.61 -15.84 16.02
N LEU A 413 -3.68 -15.74 17.36
CA LEU A 413 -2.64 -15.07 18.16
C LEU A 413 -1.29 -15.80 18.06
N VAL A 414 -1.31 -17.14 18.06
CA VAL A 414 -0.09 -17.94 17.85
C VAL A 414 0.42 -17.79 16.42
N ARG A 415 -0.46 -17.77 15.39
CA ARG A 415 -0.06 -17.46 14.01
C ARG A 415 0.58 -16.08 13.90
N LEU A 416 -0.01 -15.08 14.54
CA LEU A 416 0.54 -13.73 14.54
C LEU A 416 1.92 -13.69 15.19
N SER A 417 2.15 -14.44 16.26
CA SER A 417 3.47 -14.56 16.89
C SER A 417 4.51 -15.16 15.92
N VAL A 418 4.12 -16.20 15.17
CA VAL A 418 4.96 -16.79 14.11
C VAL A 418 5.28 -15.73 13.04
N ASN A 419 4.28 -14.97 12.57
CA ASN A 419 4.43 -13.95 11.56
C ASN A 419 5.29 -12.76 12.03
N MET A 420 5.20 -12.40 13.31
CA MET A 420 6.04 -11.37 13.92
C MET A 420 7.47 -11.83 14.23
N GLY A 421 7.74 -13.13 14.13
CA GLY A 421 9.05 -13.70 14.47
C GLY A 421 9.39 -13.63 15.94
N VAL A 422 8.38 -13.74 16.82
CA VAL A 422 8.53 -13.73 18.29
C VAL A 422 8.28 -15.11 18.88
N ALA A 423 8.77 -15.33 20.11
CA ALA A 423 8.68 -16.62 20.78
C ALA A 423 7.22 -17.04 21.06
N ASP A 424 6.41 -16.10 21.52
CA ASP A 424 5.01 -16.31 21.86
C ASP A 424 4.22 -14.99 21.79
N TRP A 425 2.89 -15.09 22.03
CA TRP A 425 2.01 -13.91 21.98
C TRP A 425 2.28 -12.90 23.11
N ALA A 426 2.74 -13.33 24.27
CA ALA A 426 3.05 -12.42 25.37
C ALA A 426 4.18 -11.46 24.97
N VAL A 427 5.22 -11.97 24.31
CA VAL A 427 6.31 -11.15 23.74
C VAL A 427 5.80 -10.27 22.61
N GLY A 428 4.94 -10.80 21.73
CA GLY A 428 4.35 -10.04 20.62
C GLY A 428 3.49 -8.87 21.11
N SER A 429 2.57 -9.13 22.04
CA SER A 429 1.72 -8.12 22.67
C SER A 429 2.55 -7.03 23.34
N ALA A 430 3.52 -7.41 24.17
CA ALA A 430 4.38 -6.45 24.86
C ALA A 430 5.14 -5.51 23.89
N ARG A 431 5.60 -6.04 22.74
CA ARG A 431 6.23 -5.20 21.70
C ARG A 431 5.26 -4.21 21.05
N ILE A 432 4.03 -4.65 20.74
CA ILE A 432 2.99 -3.79 20.18
C ILE A 432 2.61 -2.70 21.19
N ASP A 433 2.41 -3.05 22.45
CA ASP A 433 2.03 -2.12 23.51
C ASP A 433 3.13 -1.07 23.74
N ALA A 434 4.39 -1.49 23.82
CA ALA A 434 5.53 -0.57 23.93
C ALA A 434 5.61 0.40 22.74
N ALA A 435 5.43 -0.09 21.50
CA ALA A 435 5.41 0.74 20.31
C ALA A 435 4.27 1.78 20.36
N ARG A 436 3.07 1.36 20.76
CA ARG A 436 1.91 2.24 20.92
C ARG A 436 2.11 3.31 21.97
N GLU A 437 2.68 2.95 23.12
CA GLU A 437 2.97 3.93 24.18
C GLU A 437 3.98 4.98 23.72
N GLN A 438 5.01 4.58 22.98
CA GLN A 438 5.96 5.51 22.36
C GLN A 438 5.28 6.50 21.42
N VAL A 439 4.47 5.98 20.49
CA VAL A 439 3.73 6.81 19.53
C VAL A 439 2.80 7.78 20.23
N ALA A 440 2.01 7.30 21.20
CA ALA A 440 1.06 8.14 21.93
C ALA A 440 1.74 9.28 22.69
N ARG A 441 2.92 9.04 23.29
CA ARG A 441 3.70 10.11 23.95
C ARG A 441 4.12 11.18 22.95
N GLN A 442 4.67 10.78 21.81
CA GLN A 442 5.16 11.73 20.81
C GLN A 442 4.01 12.45 20.10
N PHE A 443 2.91 11.77 19.79
CA PHE A 443 1.70 12.37 19.24
C PHE A 443 1.12 13.44 20.18
N GLY A 444 1.19 13.20 21.50
CA GLY A 444 0.86 14.23 22.52
C GLY A 444 1.75 15.48 22.39
N ALA A 445 3.05 15.30 22.29
CA ALA A 445 4.05 16.37 22.33
C ALA A 445 4.09 17.25 21.07
N VAL A 446 3.88 16.69 19.88
CA VAL A 446 4.11 17.35 18.58
C VAL A 446 3.27 18.63 18.36
N LEU A 447 2.09 18.76 18.98
CA LEU A 447 1.24 19.94 18.81
C LEU A 447 1.20 20.87 20.04
N PHE A 448 1.68 20.43 21.20
CA PHE A 448 1.76 21.28 22.39
C PHE A 448 3.06 22.09 22.44
N GLY A 449 4.15 21.60 21.85
CA GLY A 449 5.42 22.32 21.78
C GLY A 449 5.45 23.53 20.86
N ALA A 450 4.48 23.68 19.94
CA ALA A 450 4.36 24.84 19.06
C ALA A 450 3.50 25.97 19.65
N ALA A 451 2.73 25.72 20.73
CA ALA A 451 1.80 26.67 21.31
C ALA A 451 2.39 27.48 22.48
N ASP A 452 3.52 27.06 23.06
CA ASP A 452 4.16 27.70 24.22
C ASP A 452 5.39 28.57 23.87
N ALA A 453 5.53 29.05 22.64
CA ALA A 453 6.48 30.11 22.36
C ALA A 453 5.88 31.44 22.84
N PRO A 454 6.38 32.05 23.95
CA PRO A 454 5.84 33.33 24.43
C PRO A 454 6.07 34.37 23.33
N HIS A 455 5.00 35.06 22.96
CA HIS A 455 5.10 36.32 22.23
C HIS A 455 5.94 37.29 23.08
N ARG A 456 7.23 37.42 22.76
CA ARG A 456 7.98 38.59 23.20
C ARG A 456 7.42 39.78 22.44
N HIS A 457 6.48 40.48 23.06
CA HIS A 457 6.26 41.88 22.77
C HIS A 457 7.58 42.59 23.13
N ASP A 458 8.37 42.98 22.14
CA ASP A 458 9.36 44.01 22.29
C ASP A 458 8.58 45.35 22.47
N GLU A 459 8.25 45.65 23.69
CA GLU A 459 8.03 47.03 24.10
C GLU A 459 9.39 47.72 24.11
N ALA A 460 9.83 48.23 22.94
CA ALA A 460 10.87 49.22 22.88
C ALA A 460 10.24 50.56 23.19
N GLY A 461 10.53 51.00 24.40
CA GLY A 461 10.00 52.19 25.03
C GLY A 461 10.24 53.48 24.25
N ALA A 462 9.26 54.33 24.43
CA ALA A 462 9.43 55.74 24.30
C ALA A 462 10.30 56.28 25.47
N GLY A 463 11.26 57.07 25.12
CA GLY A 463 12.08 57.87 25.96
C GLY A 463 12.75 58.93 25.10
#